data_d4ad8f676f08a10e00d8a5fdcc4fa36e
#
_entry.id   d4ad8f676f08a10e00d8a5fdcc4fa36e
#
_cell.length_a   1.000
_cell.length_b   1.000
_cell.length_c   1.000
_cell.angle_alpha   90.00
_cell.angle_beta   90.00
_cell.angle_gamma   90.00
#
_symmetry.space_group_name_H-M   'P 1'
#
loop_
_entity.id
_entity.type
_entity.pdbx_description
1 polymer ?
#
loop_
_entity_poly.entity_id
_entity_poly.type
_entity_poly.pdbx_seq_one_letter_code
_entity_poly.pdbx_strand_id
1 'polypeptide(L)'
;AIGDPSVPSGALERGLLLKLRFLLDHYVNLRPSHYYPGVPTPLANPGDIDFIVVREGTESLYAGNGGTLRKGTIHEVAQEISVNTAFGVERLVRYAFEQAAARPAHLLTLVHKHNVLVFAGGLWSRIVEEVGREYPRVRVDYCHIDAATIYMVTDPGRFDVIVTDNLFGDILTDEAGAVTGGVGLSASGNINPEGAHPSMFEPVHGSAPDIAGQGKADPTATIASVALMLNHLGYAEQSCAIMNAIEEDMRNRAAANAAGDPLVRTTEQIGNDLVALIR
;
A
#
# COMPACT_ATOMS: atom_id res chain seq x y z
N ALA A 1 -3.61 5.34 -11.43
CA ALA A 1 -3.76 6.72 -10.99
C ALA A 1 -5.01 7.36 -11.59
N ILE A 2 -5.82 7.96 -10.75
CA ILE A 2 -7.02 8.68 -11.19
C ILE A 2 -6.75 10.18 -11.06
N GLY A 3 -6.73 10.90 -12.18
CA GLY A 3 -6.54 12.33 -12.19
C GLY A 3 -6.61 12.91 -13.60
N ASP A 4 -7.06 14.17 -13.66
CA ASP A 4 -7.09 14.96 -14.89
C ASP A 4 -6.56 16.37 -14.52
N PRO A 5 -5.56 16.92 -15.24
CA PRO A 5 -5.00 18.24 -14.95
C PRO A 5 -6.03 19.39 -14.98
N SER A 6 -7.15 19.21 -15.68
CA SER A 6 -8.24 20.17 -15.77
C SER A 6 -9.24 20.10 -14.61
N VAL A 7 -9.14 19.10 -13.74
CA VAL A 7 -10.08 18.86 -12.63
C VAL A 7 -9.37 19.14 -11.30
N PRO A 8 -10.03 19.85 -10.34
CA PRO A 8 -9.44 20.08 -9.04
C PRO A 8 -9.00 18.80 -8.32
N SER A 9 -7.85 18.83 -7.65
CA SER A 9 -7.34 17.73 -6.83
C SER A 9 -8.39 17.23 -5.84
N GLY A 10 -8.49 15.93 -5.67
CA GLY A 10 -9.45 15.26 -4.78
C GLY A 10 -10.84 15.04 -5.38
N ALA A 11 -11.18 15.65 -6.51
CA ALA A 11 -12.52 15.50 -7.11
C ALA A 11 -12.73 14.12 -7.74
N LEU A 12 -11.73 13.61 -8.45
CA LEU A 12 -11.78 12.28 -9.07
C LEU A 12 -11.53 11.17 -8.06
N GLU A 13 -10.66 11.39 -7.08
CA GLU A 13 -10.43 10.46 -6.00
C GLU A 13 -11.72 10.17 -5.23
N ARG A 14 -12.45 11.20 -4.81
CA ARG A 14 -13.75 11.04 -4.13
C ARG A 14 -14.86 10.58 -5.08
N GLY A 15 -14.90 11.16 -6.28
CA GLY A 15 -15.97 10.93 -7.26
C GLY A 15 -15.92 9.59 -7.95
N LEU A 16 -14.74 8.98 -8.07
CA LEU A 16 -14.53 7.73 -8.81
C LEU A 16 -13.84 6.66 -7.96
N LEU A 17 -12.60 6.90 -7.48
CA LEU A 17 -11.81 5.87 -6.79
C LEU A 17 -12.50 5.35 -5.52
N LEU A 18 -12.89 6.23 -4.61
CA LEU A 18 -13.58 5.80 -3.38
C LEU A 18 -14.93 5.16 -3.69
N LYS A 19 -15.67 5.66 -4.70
CA LYS A 19 -16.92 5.02 -5.11
C LYS A 19 -16.70 3.59 -5.61
N LEU A 20 -15.66 3.34 -6.40
CA LEU A 20 -15.32 1.98 -6.85
C LEU A 20 -14.98 1.08 -5.66
N ARG A 21 -14.15 1.56 -4.72
CA ARG A 21 -13.80 0.80 -3.52
C ARG A 21 -15.03 0.36 -2.73
N PHE A 22 -15.98 1.28 -2.48
CA PHE A 22 -17.18 0.98 -1.71
C PHE A 22 -18.18 0.13 -2.50
N LEU A 23 -18.46 0.46 -3.77
CA LEU A 23 -19.45 -0.25 -4.58
C LEU A 23 -19.02 -1.68 -4.94
N LEU A 24 -17.72 -1.90 -5.11
CA LEU A 24 -17.15 -3.20 -5.47
C LEU A 24 -16.57 -3.93 -4.25
N ASP A 25 -16.85 -3.41 -3.06
CA ASP A 25 -16.39 -3.98 -1.77
C ASP A 25 -14.91 -4.37 -1.77
N HIS A 26 -14.04 -3.44 -2.18
CA HIS A 26 -12.59 -3.60 -2.16
C HIS A 26 -12.05 -3.44 -0.73
N TYR A 27 -12.40 -4.37 0.16
CA TYR A 27 -12.06 -4.24 1.57
C TYR A 27 -10.58 -4.51 1.87
N VAL A 28 -9.85 -5.12 0.96
CA VAL A 28 -8.40 -5.26 1.04
C VAL A 28 -7.74 -4.22 0.13
N ASN A 29 -6.97 -3.31 0.71
CA ASN A 29 -5.99 -2.53 -0.03
C ASN A 29 -4.60 -3.07 0.26
N LEU A 30 -4.06 -3.84 -0.70
CA LEU A 30 -2.76 -4.52 -0.59
C LEU A 30 -1.67 -3.64 -1.17
N ARG A 31 -0.63 -3.35 -0.37
CA ARG A 31 0.49 -2.48 -0.73
C ARG A 31 1.83 -3.13 -0.39
N PRO A 32 2.49 -3.78 -1.36
CA PRO A 32 3.85 -4.26 -1.22
C PRO A 32 4.85 -3.11 -1.13
N SER A 33 5.87 -3.27 -0.30
CA SER A 33 6.97 -2.33 -0.13
C SER A 33 8.29 -3.09 -0.18
N HIS A 34 9.04 -2.89 -1.25
CA HIS A 34 10.32 -3.54 -1.49
C HIS A 34 11.38 -2.50 -1.85
N TYR A 35 12.53 -2.56 -1.20
CA TYR A 35 13.67 -1.73 -1.54
C TYR A 35 14.60 -2.43 -2.52
N TYR A 36 14.88 -1.79 -3.63
CA TYR A 36 15.86 -2.26 -4.60
C TYR A 36 17.22 -1.65 -4.31
N PRO A 37 18.28 -2.45 -4.03
CA PRO A 37 19.59 -1.93 -3.70
C PRO A 37 20.13 -0.96 -4.75
N GLY A 38 20.59 0.21 -4.28
CA GLY A 38 21.13 1.28 -5.13
C GLY A 38 20.10 2.29 -5.64
N VAL A 39 18.82 2.07 -5.39
CA VAL A 39 17.76 3.08 -5.60
C VAL A 39 17.93 4.18 -4.53
N PRO A 40 17.84 5.47 -4.90
CA PRO A 40 17.89 6.56 -3.92
C PRO A 40 16.78 6.42 -2.86
N THR A 41 17.15 6.54 -1.60
CA THR A 41 16.27 6.49 -0.42
C THR A 41 16.74 7.52 0.60
N PRO A 42 15.84 8.08 1.44
CA PRO A 42 16.23 8.95 2.54
C PRO A 42 16.95 8.21 3.68
N LEU A 43 16.94 6.86 3.67
CA LEU A 43 17.58 6.06 4.71
C LEU A 43 19.08 5.99 4.49
N ALA A 44 19.89 6.22 5.55
CA ALA A 44 21.34 6.10 5.47
C ALA A 44 21.80 4.65 5.23
N ASN A 45 21.08 3.69 5.81
CA ASN A 45 21.35 2.25 5.70
C ASN A 45 20.02 1.52 5.55
N PRO A 46 19.43 1.44 4.36
CA PRO A 46 18.10 0.87 4.15
C PRO A 46 18.02 -0.62 4.53
N GLY A 47 19.12 -1.36 4.39
CA GLY A 47 19.10 -2.80 4.64
C GLY A 47 18.24 -3.55 3.61
N ASP A 48 17.69 -4.67 4.06
CA ASP A 48 16.74 -5.47 3.29
C ASP A 48 15.31 -5.09 3.74
N ILE A 49 14.55 -4.46 2.85
CA ILE A 49 13.16 -4.05 3.10
C ILE A 49 12.27 -4.82 2.14
N ASP A 50 11.49 -5.73 2.67
CA ASP A 50 10.47 -6.49 1.94
C ASP A 50 9.31 -6.84 2.88
N PHE A 51 8.29 -6.00 2.89
CA PHE A 51 7.07 -6.23 3.65
C PHE A 51 5.83 -5.84 2.85
N ILE A 52 4.66 -6.26 3.32
CA ILE A 52 3.39 -5.84 2.74
C ILE A 52 2.50 -5.19 3.81
N VAL A 53 1.72 -4.20 3.39
CA VAL A 53 0.67 -3.61 4.21
C VAL A 53 -0.69 -4.06 3.67
N VAL A 54 -1.45 -4.71 4.54
CA VAL A 54 -2.86 -5.09 4.34
C VAL A 54 -3.70 -4.04 5.04
N ARG A 55 -4.10 -3.02 4.27
CA ARG A 55 -4.88 -1.87 4.72
C ARG A 55 -6.37 -2.16 4.53
N GLU A 56 -7.19 -1.83 5.51
CA GLU A 56 -8.64 -1.83 5.36
C GLU A 56 -9.07 -0.83 4.28
N GLY A 57 -10.02 -1.16 3.41
CA GLY A 57 -10.37 -0.37 2.23
C GLY A 57 -11.75 0.28 2.24
N THR A 58 -12.66 -0.09 3.17
CA THR A 58 -14.09 0.25 3.12
C THR A 58 -14.66 0.85 4.40
N GLU A 59 -13.93 0.89 5.48
CA GLU A 59 -14.36 1.38 6.79
C GLU A 59 -13.49 2.55 7.30
N SER A 60 -13.40 2.72 8.62
CA SER A 60 -12.67 3.76 9.33
C SER A 60 -13.25 5.16 9.07
N LEU A 61 -12.42 6.19 9.09
CA LEU A 61 -12.79 7.58 8.79
C LEU A 61 -13.17 7.79 7.31
N TYR A 62 -12.70 6.94 6.42
CA TYR A 62 -13.00 6.97 4.99
C TYR A 62 -14.46 6.65 4.67
N ALA A 63 -15.20 6.03 5.61
CA ALA A 63 -16.65 5.85 5.48
C ALA A 63 -17.43 7.16 5.40
N GLY A 64 -16.79 8.31 5.76
CA GLY A 64 -17.38 9.65 5.65
C GLY A 64 -18.52 9.88 6.65
N ASN A 65 -18.50 9.17 7.78
CA ASN A 65 -19.51 9.34 8.84
C ASN A 65 -19.11 10.49 9.76
N GLY A 66 -19.90 11.55 9.77
CA GLY A 66 -19.61 12.75 10.55
C GLY A 66 -20.51 13.92 10.20
N GLY A 67 -20.12 15.10 10.61
CA GLY A 67 -20.88 16.30 10.30
C GLY A 67 -20.36 17.55 10.99
N THR A 68 -20.99 18.67 10.64
CA THR A 68 -20.68 20.00 11.21
C THR A 68 -21.92 20.66 11.76
N LEU A 69 -21.83 21.17 12.98
CA LEU A 69 -22.86 21.99 13.62
C LEU A 69 -22.39 23.43 13.74
N ARG A 70 -23.31 24.40 13.61
CA ARG A 70 -23.06 25.86 13.78
C ARG A 70 -21.89 26.38 12.94
N LYS A 71 -21.77 25.89 11.71
CA LYS A 71 -20.68 26.23 10.77
C LYS A 71 -20.52 27.77 10.63
N GLY A 72 -19.26 28.24 10.68
CA GLY A 72 -18.90 29.64 10.56
C GLY A 72 -19.14 30.50 11.82
N THR A 73 -19.43 29.91 12.97
CA THR A 73 -19.55 30.59 14.25
C THR A 73 -18.44 30.19 15.23
N ILE A 74 -18.26 30.95 16.32
CA ILE A 74 -17.30 30.58 17.39
C ILE A 74 -17.71 29.31 18.15
N HIS A 75 -18.89 28.78 17.91
CA HIS A 75 -19.43 27.54 18.50
C HIS A 75 -19.51 26.43 17.47
N GLU A 76 -18.77 26.54 16.38
CA GLU A 76 -18.71 25.46 15.38
C GLU A 76 -18.16 24.17 15.98
N VAL A 77 -18.81 23.05 15.64
CA VAL A 77 -18.38 21.70 15.99
C VAL A 77 -18.27 20.91 14.70
N ALA A 78 -17.10 20.30 14.45
CA ALA A 78 -16.89 19.33 13.38
C ALA A 78 -16.56 17.98 13.98
N GLN A 79 -17.14 16.92 13.41
CA GLN A 79 -16.97 15.54 13.88
C GLN A 79 -16.71 14.62 12.70
N GLU A 80 -15.74 13.71 12.87
CA GLU A 80 -15.51 12.57 12.01
C GLU A 80 -15.55 11.32 12.88
N ILE A 81 -16.32 10.30 12.46
CA ILE A 81 -16.53 9.07 13.22
C ILE A 81 -15.86 7.91 12.49
N SER A 82 -14.90 7.28 13.15
CA SER A 82 -14.29 6.05 12.64
C SER A 82 -15.24 4.86 12.82
N VAL A 83 -15.67 4.26 11.73
CA VAL A 83 -16.50 3.06 11.70
C VAL A 83 -15.59 1.84 11.65
N ASN A 84 -15.77 0.89 12.58
CA ASN A 84 -15.05 -0.37 12.60
C ASN A 84 -16.05 -1.47 12.97
N THR A 85 -16.29 -2.41 12.07
CA THR A 85 -17.21 -3.53 12.34
C THR A 85 -16.43 -4.82 12.58
N ALA A 86 -16.98 -5.72 13.39
CA ALA A 86 -16.37 -7.02 13.59
C ALA A 86 -16.24 -7.79 12.26
N PHE A 87 -17.25 -7.67 11.40
CA PHE A 87 -17.24 -8.27 10.06
C PHE A 87 -16.10 -7.73 9.18
N GLY A 88 -15.96 -6.40 9.07
CA GLY A 88 -14.92 -5.77 8.23
C GLY A 88 -13.52 -6.08 8.73
N VAL A 89 -13.31 -5.99 10.05
CA VAL A 89 -12.01 -6.30 10.67
C VAL A 89 -11.65 -7.78 10.51
N GLU A 90 -12.58 -8.71 10.76
CA GLU A 90 -12.30 -10.14 10.70
C GLU A 90 -11.88 -10.59 9.30
N ARG A 91 -12.62 -10.20 8.26
CA ARG A 91 -12.31 -10.60 6.88
C ARG A 91 -10.95 -10.09 6.42
N LEU A 92 -10.59 -8.85 6.80
CA LEU A 92 -9.27 -8.29 6.50
C LEU A 92 -8.15 -9.00 7.27
N VAL A 93 -8.36 -9.25 8.55
CA VAL A 93 -7.40 -9.94 9.43
C VAL A 93 -7.14 -11.36 8.91
N ARG A 94 -8.17 -12.10 8.48
CA ARG A 94 -8.00 -13.43 7.86
C ARG A 94 -7.12 -13.36 6.62
N TYR A 95 -7.40 -12.41 5.72
CA TYR A 95 -6.56 -12.20 4.54
C TYR A 95 -5.10 -11.89 4.92
N ALA A 96 -4.88 -11.07 5.94
CA ALA A 96 -3.52 -10.74 6.40
C ALA A 96 -2.80 -11.95 7.01
N PHE A 97 -3.49 -12.83 7.74
CA PHE A 97 -2.92 -14.08 8.22
C PHE A 97 -2.57 -15.05 7.10
N GLU A 98 -3.39 -15.15 6.05
CA GLU A 98 -3.07 -15.95 4.85
C GLU A 98 -1.79 -15.44 4.17
N GLN A 99 -1.65 -14.12 4.03
CA GLN A 99 -0.43 -13.52 3.50
C GLN A 99 0.78 -13.84 4.39
N ALA A 100 0.68 -13.67 5.70
CA ALA A 100 1.76 -13.97 6.63
C ALA A 100 2.13 -15.46 6.65
N ALA A 101 1.16 -16.35 6.53
CA ALA A 101 1.39 -17.79 6.46
C ALA A 101 2.13 -18.22 5.17
N ALA A 102 1.97 -17.46 4.09
CA ALA A 102 2.63 -17.70 2.81
C ALA A 102 4.06 -17.14 2.73
N ARG A 103 4.43 -16.17 3.59
CA ARG A 103 5.75 -15.53 3.61
C ARG A 103 6.72 -16.25 4.55
N PRO A 104 8.05 -16.22 4.26
CA PRO A 104 9.04 -16.99 5.05
C PRO A 104 9.15 -16.60 6.53
N ALA A 105 8.97 -15.33 6.87
CA ALA A 105 9.12 -14.83 8.23
C ALA A 105 7.94 -15.19 9.15
N HIS A 106 6.77 -15.50 8.56
CA HIS A 106 5.55 -15.82 9.29
C HIS A 106 5.23 -14.81 10.40
N LEU A 107 5.38 -13.51 10.13
CA LEU A 107 5.14 -12.44 11.09
C LEU A 107 4.00 -11.54 10.64
N LEU A 108 3.00 -11.38 11.49
CA LEU A 108 1.91 -10.42 11.34
C LEU A 108 2.04 -9.35 12.43
N THR A 109 2.11 -8.09 12.04
CA THR A 109 2.09 -6.95 12.97
C THR A 109 0.77 -6.19 12.85
N LEU A 110 -0.03 -6.19 13.92
CA LEU A 110 -1.17 -5.27 14.01
C LEU A 110 -0.64 -3.87 14.31
N VAL A 111 -0.86 -2.92 13.42
CA VAL A 111 -0.55 -1.51 13.68
C VAL A 111 -1.85 -0.76 13.96
N HIS A 112 -1.95 -0.18 15.16
CA HIS A 112 -3.13 0.55 15.61
C HIS A 112 -2.77 1.53 16.76
N LYS A 113 -3.74 2.23 17.33
CA LYS A 113 -3.53 3.13 18.48
C LYS A 113 -4.49 2.76 19.62
N HIS A 114 -4.46 1.52 20.11
CA HIS A 114 -5.45 1.00 21.05
C HIS A 114 -5.42 1.69 22.44
N ASN A 115 -4.32 2.32 22.81
CA ASN A 115 -4.25 3.09 24.05
C ASN A 115 -5.03 4.41 24.01
N VAL A 116 -5.43 4.88 22.81
CA VAL A 116 -6.24 6.08 22.60
C VAL A 116 -7.59 5.71 21.99
N LEU A 117 -7.60 4.90 20.94
CA LEU A 117 -8.80 4.42 20.25
C LEU A 117 -9.28 3.12 20.91
N VAL A 118 -9.68 3.20 22.18
CA VAL A 118 -9.90 2.02 23.03
C VAL A 118 -10.99 1.08 22.52
N PHE A 119 -12.04 1.60 21.88
CA PHE A 119 -13.12 0.76 21.35
C PHE A 119 -12.72 0.08 20.05
N ALA A 120 -12.26 0.84 19.06
CA ALA A 120 -11.78 0.30 17.79
C ALA A 120 -10.55 -0.59 18.00
N GLY A 121 -9.55 -0.11 18.75
CA GLY A 121 -8.34 -0.88 19.04
C GLY A 121 -8.59 -2.15 19.83
N GLY A 122 -9.54 -2.14 20.76
CA GLY A 122 -9.98 -3.34 21.47
C GLY A 122 -10.64 -4.37 20.54
N LEU A 123 -11.47 -3.91 19.60
CA LEU A 123 -12.07 -4.76 18.57
C LEU A 123 -11.00 -5.42 17.69
N TRP A 124 -10.08 -4.62 17.15
CA TRP A 124 -8.98 -5.10 16.31
C TRP A 124 -8.09 -6.11 17.04
N SER A 125 -7.64 -5.79 18.26
CA SER A 125 -6.76 -6.67 19.05
C SER A 125 -7.44 -8.00 19.35
N ARG A 126 -8.71 -7.99 19.74
CA ARG A 126 -9.48 -9.19 20.02
C ARG A 126 -9.63 -10.08 18.78
N ILE A 127 -9.97 -9.50 17.63
CA ILE A 127 -10.16 -10.29 16.40
C ILE A 127 -8.82 -10.87 15.91
N VAL A 128 -7.73 -10.10 15.98
CA VAL A 128 -6.39 -10.62 15.63
C VAL A 128 -6.01 -11.78 16.55
N GLU A 129 -6.31 -11.71 17.85
CA GLU A 129 -6.07 -12.83 18.77
C GLU A 129 -6.94 -14.05 18.46
N GLU A 130 -8.23 -13.85 18.18
CA GLU A 130 -9.19 -14.91 17.86
C GLU A 130 -8.79 -15.66 16.59
N VAL A 131 -8.53 -14.93 15.49
CA VAL A 131 -8.11 -15.52 14.19
C VAL A 131 -6.70 -16.13 14.29
N GLY A 132 -5.80 -15.50 15.07
CA GLY A 132 -4.43 -16.01 15.25
C GLY A 132 -4.36 -17.43 15.82
N ARG A 133 -5.36 -17.87 16.57
CA ARG A 133 -5.45 -19.26 17.07
C ARG A 133 -5.58 -20.29 15.95
N GLU A 134 -6.10 -19.87 14.78
CA GLU A 134 -6.24 -20.73 13.60
C GLU A 134 -4.92 -20.83 12.80
N TYR A 135 -3.96 -19.91 13.04
CA TYR A 135 -2.68 -19.82 12.34
C TYR A 135 -1.47 -19.99 13.29
N PRO A 136 -1.28 -21.17 13.91
CA PRO A 136 -0.30 -21.35 14.99
C PRO A 136 1.17 -21.18 14.57
N ARG A 137 1.46 -21.13 13.25
CA ARG A 137 2.82 -20.86 12.74
C ARG A 137 3.09 -19.37 12.53
N VAL A 138 2.06 -18.53 12.53
CA VAL A 138 2.21 -17.08 12.35
C VAL A 138 2.43 -16.44 13.72
N ARG A 139 3.56 -15.78 13.88
CA ARG A 139 3.82 -14.94 15.06
C ARG A 139 3.08 -13.62 14.92
N VAL A 140 2.38 -13.23 15.96
CA VAL A 140 1.66 -11.96 16.02
C VAL A 140 2.43 -10.97 16.87
N ASP A 141 2.61 -9.75 16.36
CA ASP A 141 3.15 -8.60 17.09
C ASP A 141 2.14 -7.45 17.06
N TYR A 142 2.31 -6.50 17.97
CA TYR A 142 1.53 -5.27 18.02
C TYR A 142 2.45 -4.07 18.05
N CYS A 143 2.13 -3.05 17.23
CA CYS A 143 2.88 -1.80 17.22
C CYS A 143 1.92 -0.59 17.24
N HIS A 144 2.17 0.39 18.08
CA HIS A 144 1.47 1.67 17.97
C HIS A 144 1.86 2.38 16.68
N ILE A 145 0.89 3.06 16.06
CA ILE A 145 1.10 3.76 14.78
C ILE A 145 2.28 4.76 14.84
N ASP A 146 2.41 5.52 15.91
CA ASP A 146 3.52 6.44 16.11
C ASP A 146 4.88 5.74 16.27
N ALA A 147 4.92 4.57 16.91
CA ALA A 147 6.12 3.75 16.93
C ALA A 147 6.41 3.11 15.56
N ALA A 148 5.37 2.71 14.81
CA ALA A 148 5.52 2.16 13.47
C ALA A 148 6.16 3.17 12.52
N THR A 149 5.77 4.45 12.56
CA THR A 149 6.42 5.50 11.75
C THR A 149 7.90 5.70 12.12
N ILE A 150 8.26 5.61 13.40
CA ILE A 150 9.66 5.63 13.83
C ILE A 150 10.42 4.43 13.23
N TYR A 151 9.85 3.22 13.33
CA TYR A 151 10.49 2.01 12.81
C TYR A 151 10.58 1.99 11.28
N MET A 152 9.63 2.60 10.56
CA MET A 152 9.75 2.75 9.09
C MET A 152 11.04 3.47 8.68
N VAL A 153 11.52 4.40 9.51
CA VAL A 153 12.75 5.15 9.24
C VAL A 153 13.99 4.50 9.87
N THR A 154 13.86 3.84 11.02
CA THR A 154 15.03 3.35 11.79
C THR A 154 15.30 1.87 11.61
N ASP A 155 14.30 1.05 11.35
CA ASP A 155 14.37 -0.41 11.26
C ASP A 155 13.20 -0.99 10.44
N PRO A 156 13.02 -0.58 9.15
CA PRO A 156 11.89 -1.02 8.33
C PRO A 156 11.90 -2.54 8.04
N GLY A 157 13.07 -3.16 8.02
CA GLY A 157 13.23 -4.61 7.82
C GLY A 157 12.64 -5.49 8.93
N ARG A 158 12.20 -4.90 10.05
CA ARG A 158 11.50 -5.64 11.11
C ARG A 158 10.10 -6.11 10.74
N PHE A 159 9.47 -5.48 9.74
CA PHE A 159 8.12 -5.80 9.30
C PHE A 159 8.13 -6.89 8.22
N ASP A 160 7.08 -7.72 8.21
CA ASP A 160 6.81 -8.72 7.18
C ASP A 160 5.41 -8.52 6.61
N VAL A 161 4.37 -8.69 7.43
CA VAL A 161 3.00 -8.32 7.08
C VAL A 161 2.46 -7.37 8.14
N ILE A 162 2.01 -6.20 7.71
CA ILE A 162 1.29 -5.24 8.56
C ILE A 162 -0.20 -5.34 8.24
N VAL A 163 -1.04 -5.45 9.28
CA VAL A 163 -2.49 -5.26 9.15
C VAL A 163 -2.90 -4.03 9.93
N THR A 164 -3.77 -3.19 9.34
CA THR A 164 -4.14 -1.92 9.95
C THR A 164 -5.45 -1.36 9.39
N ASP A 165 -6.03 -0.38 10.07
CA ASP A 165 -7.22 0.34 9.60
C ASP A 165 -6.93 1.19 8.34
N ASN A 166 -7.98 1.77 7.79
CA ASN A 166 -7.90 2.51 6.53
C ASN A 166 -7.02 3.77 6.66
N LEU A 167 -7.15 4.56 7.73
CA LEU A 167 -6.42 5.81 7.88
C LEU A 167 -4.93 5.57 8.18
N PHE A 168 -4.63 4.71 9.15
CA PHE A 168 -3.24 4.41 9.48
C PHE A 168 -2.52 3.71 8.34
N GLY A 169 -3.25 2.86 7.61
CA GLY A 169 -2.73 2.21 6.42
C GLY A 169 -2.37 3.18 5.31
N ASP A 170 -3.16 4.26 5.11
CA ASP A 170 -2.83 5.31 4.15
C ASP A 170 -1.51 6.00 4.49
N ILE A 171 -1.38 6.44 5.73
CA ILE A 171 -0.19 7.15 6.22
C ILE A 171 1.05 6.26 6.12
N LEU A 172 0.97 5.02 6.63
CA LEU A 172 2.10 4.09 6.63
C LEU A 172 2.57 3.70 5.23
N THR A 173 1.64 3.53 4.29
CA THR A 173 2.01 3.11 2.94
C THR A 173 2.66 4.22 2.13
N ASP A 174 2.33 5.47 2.38
CA ASP A 174 3.03 6.62 1.78
C ASP A 174 4.45 6.77 2.36
N GLU A 175 4.61 6.59 3.66
CA GLU A 175 5.92 6.56 4.31
C GLU A 175 6.77 5.38 3.81
N ALA A 176 6.18 4.18 3.72
CA ALA A 176 6.82 2.99 3.17
C ALA A 176 7.30 3.23 1.72
N GLY A 177 6.47 3.84 0.88
CA GLY A 177 6.86 4.25 -0.47
C GLY A 177 8.04 5.23 -0.47
N ALA A 178 8.03 6.22 0.43
CA ALA A 178 9.12 7.20 0.53
C ALA A 178 10.46 6.54 0.91
N VAL A 179 10.46 5.62 1.87
CA VAL A 179 11.71 4.97 2.33
C VAL A 179 12.22 3.88 1.39
N THR A 180 11.38 3.34 0.49
CA THR A 180 11.77 2.31 -0.49
C THR A 180 12.14 2.84 -1.86
N GLY A 181 12.22 4.16 -2.04
CA GLY A 181 12.68 4.76 -3.31
C GLY A 181 11.66 5.63 -4.01
N GLY A 182 10.54 5.89 -3.36
CA GLY A 182 9.48 6.80 -3.83
C GLY A 182 8.25 6.08 -4.38
N VAL A 183 7.14 6.82 -4.37
CA VAL A 183 5.82 6.32 -4.82
C VAL A 183 5.78 5.89 -6.29
N GLY A 184 6.76 6.30 -7.11
CA GLY A 184 6.91 5.86 -8.50
C GLY A 184 7.24 4.37 -8.66
N LEU A 185 7.64 3.69 -7.58
CA LEU A 185 7.92 2.26 -7.55
C LEU A 185 6.86 1.45 -6.79
N SER A 186 5.84 2.11 -6.22
CA SER A 186 4.89 1.49 -5.31
C SER A 186 3.62 1.03 -6.04
N ALA A 187 3.40 -0.28 -6.08
CA ALA A 187 2.18 -0.92 -6.57
C ALA A 187 1.07 -0.96 -5.52
N SER A 188 -0.17 -1.08 -5.97
CA SER A 188 -1.34 -1.22 -5.10
C SER A 188 -2.40 -2.13 -5.72
N GLY A 189 -3.04 -2.94 -4.88
CA GLY A 189 -4.23 -3.70 -5.22
C GLY A 189 -5.41 -3.31 -4.33
N ASN A 190 -6.55 -2.97 -4.94
CA ASN A 190 -7.83 -2.81 -4.27
C ASN A 190 -8.64 -4.08 -4.56
N ILE A 191 -8.75 -4.96 -3.59
CA ILE A 191 -9.10 -6.36 -3.82
C ILE A 191 -10.41 -6.72 -3.12
N ASN A 192 -11.27 -7.44 -3.85
CA ASN A 192 -12.35 -8.25 -3.32
C ASN A 192 -11.90 -9.72 -3.40
N PRO A 193 -11.36 -10.30 -2.32
CA PRO A 193 -10.72 -11.62 -2.35
C PRO A 193 -11.66 -12.77 -2.73
N GLU A 194 -12.94 -12.67 -2.40
CA GLU A 194 -13.95 -13.68 -2.75
C GLU A 194 -14.30 -13.68 -4.24
N GLY A 195 -13.86 -12.65 -5.00
CA GLY A 195 -14.15 -12.54 -6.42
C GLY A 195 -15.63 -12.22 -6.75
N ALA A 196 -16.42 -11.79 -5.75
CA ALA A 196 -17.80 -11.36 -5.96
C ALA A 196 -17.87 -10.11 -6.85
N HIS A 197 -16.84 -9.29 -6.82
CA HIS A 197 -16.67 -8.11 -7.63
C HIS A 197 -15.26 -8.06 -8.23
N PRO A 198 -15.07 -7.40 -9.41
CA PRO A 198 -13.74 -7.25 -10.00
C PRO A 198 -12.84 -6.40 -9.10
N SER A 199 -11.62 -6.87 -8.87
CA SER A 199 -10.57 -6.13 -8.18
C SER A 199 -9.93 -5.08 -9.09
N MET A 200 -9.25 -4.08 -8.50
CA MET A 200 -8.59 -3.00 -9.24
C MET A 200 -7.14 -2.89 -8.79
N PHE A 201 -6.23 -2.79 -9.78
CA PHE A 201 -4.79 -2.67 -9.53
C PHE A 201 -4.27 -1.38 -10.14
N GLU A 202 -3.53 -0.59 -9.37
CA GLU A 202 -3.06 0.72 -9.78
C GLU A 202 -1.78 1.11 -9.03
N PRO A 203 -0.94 2.00 -9.58
CA PRO A 203 0.16 2.58 -8.82
C PRO A 203 -0.37 3.48 -7.69
N VAL A 204 0.41 3.61 -6.63
CA VAL A 204 0.08 4.46 -5.46
C VAL A 204 0.07 5.95 -5.82
N HIS A 205 0.97 6.37 -6.72
CA HIS A 205 1.10 7.78 -7.11
C HIS A 205 -0.13 8.34 -7.83
N GLY A 206 -0.33 9.66 -7.71
CA GLY A 206 -1.39 10.40 -8.41
C GLY A 206 -1.07 10.66 -9.90
N SER A 207 -1.82 11.58 -10.51
CA SER A 207 -1.75 11.92 -11.93
C SER A 207 -0.54 12.75 -12.35
N ALA A 208 0.18 13.38 -11.41
CA ALA A 208 1.35 14.24 -11.64
C ALA A 208 1.14 15.24 -12.81
N PRO A 209 0.17 16.17 -12.71
CA PRO A 209 -0.23 17.05 -13.81
C PRO A 209 0.92 17.92 -14.34
N ASP A 210 1.89 18.24 -13.50
CA ASP A 210 3.06 19.09 -13.81
C ASP A 210 3.98 18.47 -14.85
N ILE A 211 3.99 17.14 -14.99
CA ILE A 211 4.80 16.41 -15.97
C ILE A 211 3.98 15.73 -17.06
N ALA A 212 2.68 16.00 -17.11
CA ALA A 212 1.79 15.43 -18.11
C ALA A 212 2.25 15.77 -19.54
N GLY A 213 2.29 14.79 -20.43
CA GLY A 213 2.73 14.93 -21.81
C GLY A 213 4.25 15.09 -22.02
N GLN A 214 5.05 15.09 -20.95
CA GLN A 214 6.52 15.27 -21.06
C GLN A 214 7.30 13.95 -21.21
N GLY A 215 6.64 12.79 -21.13
CA GLY A 215 7.29 11.48 -21.20
C GLY A 215 8.29 11.21 -20.06
N LYS A 216 8.10 11.82 -18.88
CA LYS A 216 9.03 11.73 -17.74
C LYS A 216 8.56 10.78 -16.63
N ALA A 217 7.29 10.41 -16.61
CA ALA A 217 6.76 9.52 -15.58
C ALA A 217 7.44 8.14 -15.65
N ASP A 218 7.85 7.61 -14.52
CA ASP A 218 8.36 6.23 -14.43
C ASP A 218 7.16 5.25 -14.43
N PRO A 219 7.07 4.31 -15.39
CA PRO A 219 5.94 3.39 -15.48
C PRO A 219 6.10 2.17 -14.55
N THR A 220 7.18 2.05 -13.81
CA THR A 220 7.53 0.85 -13.03
C THR A 220 6.45 0.48 -12.03
N ALA A 221 5.89 1.44 -11.29
CA ALA A 221 4.79 1.17 -10.35
C ALA A 221 3.53 0.60 -11.04
N THR A 222 3.21 1.07 -12.25
CA THR A 222 2.09 0.53 -13.04
C THR A 222 2.37 -0.90 -13.49
N ILE A 223 3.59 -1.19 -13.94
CA ILE A 223 4.02 -2.52 -14.37
C ILE A 223 4.04 -3.48 -13.18
N ALA A 224 4.53 -3.04 -12.00
CA ALA A 224 4.46 -3.81 -10.77
C ALA A 224 3.00 -4.08 -10.32
N SER A 225 2.09 -3.13 -10.56
CA SER A 225 0.65 -3.34 -10.30
C SER A 225 0.05 -4.41 -11.23
N VAL A 226 0.54 -4.54 -12.47
CA VAL A 226 0.17 -5.65 -13.36
C VAL A 226 0.69 -6.98 -12.81
N ALA A 227 1.93 -7.03 -12.29
CA ALA A 227 2.45 -8.24 -11.66
C ALA A 227 1.58 -8.66 -10.45
N LEU A 228 1.20 -7.70 -9.62
CA LEU A 228 0.30 -7.92 -8.48
C LEU A 228 -1.07 -8.45 -8.92
N MET A 229 -1.63 -7.91 -10.02
CA MET A 229 -2.87 -8.40 -10.63
C MET A 229 -2.73 -9.84 -11.12
N LEU A 230 -1.65 -10.15 -11.83
CA LEU A 230 -1.42 -11.51 -12.33
C LEU A 230 -1.28 -12.52 -11.19
N ASN A 231 -0.57 -12.16 -10.12
CA ASN A 231 -0.48 -13.02 -8.94
C ASN A 231 -1.86 -13.27 -8.30
N HIS A 232 -2.69 -12.23 -8.17
CA HIS A 232 -4.06 -12.35 -7.66
C HIS A 232 -4.94 -13.25 -8.54
N LEU A 233 -4.74 -13.23 -9.85
CA LEU A 233 -5.45 -14.09 -10.81
C LEU A 233 -4.89 -15.52 -10.92
N GLY A 234 -3.87 -15.88 -10.13
CA GLY A 234 -3.25 -17.20 -10.12
C GLY A 234 -2.13 -17.41 -11.16
N TYR A 235 -1.71 -16.36 -11.86
CA TYR A 235 -0.60 -16.39 -12.83
C TYR A 235 0.73 -16.04 -12.14
N ALA A 236 1.12 -16.84 -11.14
CA ALA A 236 2.29 -16.58 -10.30
C ALA A 236 3.61 -16.54 -11.08
N GLU A 237 3.79 -17.42 -12.08
CA GLU A 237 5.00 -17.45 -12.91
C GLU A 237 5.17 -16.16 -13.72
N GLN A 238 4.10 -15.67 -14.33
CA GLN A 238 4.10 -14.43 -15.11
C GLN A 238 4.33 -13.21 -14.22
N SER A 239 3.72 -13.20 -13.03
CA SER A 239 3.98 -12.18 -12.01
C SER A 239 5.46 -12.16 -11.62
N CYS A 240 6.05 -13.32 -11.34
CA CYS A 240 7.45 -13.46 -10.98
C CYS A 240 8.37 -12.99 -12.12
N ALA A 241 8.07 -13.32 -13.38
CA ALA A 241 8.85 -12.86 -14.53
C ALA A 241 8.89 -11.33 -14.65
N ILE A 242 7.75 -10.66 -14.42
CA ILE A 242 7.68 -9.17 -14.41
C ILE A 242 8.50 -8.61 -13.23
N MET A 243 8.36 -9.17 -12.04
CA MET A 243 9.09 -8.67 -10.87
C MET A 243 10.60 -8.86 -11.01
N ASN A 244 11.05 -9.98 -11.60
CA ASN A 244 12.46 -10.21 -11.92
C ASN A 244 13.00 -9.20 -12.93
N ALA A 245 12.21 -8.86 -13.97
CA ALA A 245 12.56 -7.83 -14.93
C ALA A 245 12.72 -6.45 -14.27
N ILE A 246 11.82 -6.09 -13.37
CA ILE A 246 11.92 -4.85 -12.59
C ILE A 246 13.19 -4.86 -11.73
N GLU A 247 13.48 -5.94 -11.03
CA GLU A 247 14.68 -6.05 -10.20
C GLU A 247 15.97 -5.93 -11.03
N GLU A 248 16.02 -6.54 -12.21
CA GLU A 248 17.16 -6.42 -13.13
C GLU A 248 17.32 -4.99 -13.64
N ASP A 249 16.23 -4.31 -14.00
CA ASP A 249 16.28 -2.89 -14.41
C ASP A 249 16.75 -1.98 -13.26
N MET A 250 16.29 -2.21 -12.04
CA MET A 250 16.75 -1.44 -10.87
C MET A 250 18.25 -1.65 -10.61
N ARG A 251 18.76 -2.88 -10.75
CA ARG A 251 20.21 -3.17 -10.65
C ARG A 251 21.00 -2.43 -11.74
N ASN A 252 20.50 -2.38 -12.97
CA ASN A 252 21.12 -1.65 -14.06
C ASN A 252 21.16 -0.14 -13.80
N ARG A 253 20.06 0.44 -13.29
CA ARG A 253 20.00 1.86 -12.86
C ARG A 253 21.01 2.14 -11.75
N ALA A 254 21.10 1.28 -10.75
CA ALA A 254 22.04 1.43 -9.65
C ALA A 254 23.49 1.38 -10.13
N ALA A 255 23.82 0.45 -11.01
CA ALA A 255 25.17 0.32 -11.60
C ALA A 255 25.56 1.55 -12.41
N ALA A 256 24.66 2.07 -13.24
CA ALA A 256 24.88 3.29 -14.03
C ALA A 256 25.09 4.52 -13.13
N ASN A 257 24.27 4.67 -12.09
CA ASN A 257 24.44 5.74 -11.10
C ASN A 257 25.81 5.67 -10.39
N ALA A 258 26.22 4.47 -9.98
CA ALA A 258 27.52 4.25 -9.33
C ALA A 258 28.72 4.55 -10.28
N ALA A 259 28.54 4.33 -11.58
CA ALA A 259 29.54 4.67 -12.60
C ALA A 259 29.59 6.19 -12.95
N GLY A 260 28.66 6.99 -12.39
CA GLY A 260 28.56 8.43 -12.69
C GLY A 260 27.87 8.75 -14.02
N ASP A 261 27.21 7.78 -14.64
CA ASP A 261 26.50 7.91 -15.92
C ASP A 261 25.04 7.44 -15.75
N PRO A 262 24.19 8.21 -15.05
CA PRO A 262 22.82 7.81 -14.73
C PRO A 262 21.99 7.62 -16.01
N LEU A 263 21.19 6.55 -16.05
CA LEU A 263 20.30 6.26 -17.16
C LEU A 263 19.15 7.28 -17.22
N VAL A 264 19.24 8.21 -18.18
CA VAL A 264 18.15 9.16 -18.47
C VAL A 264 17.27 8.57 -19.55
N ARG A 265 16.07 8.14 -19.17
CA ARG A 265 15.12 7.46 -20.07
C ARG A 265 13.74 8.11 -20.01
N THR A 266 13.04 8.08 -21.13
CA THR A 266 11.62 8.45 -21.19
C THR A 266 10.74 7.32 -20.63
N THR A 267 9.48 7.64 -20.32
CA THR A 267 8.44 6.66 -19.92
C THR A 267 8.38 5.47 -20.89
N GLU A 268 8.39 5.76 -22.21
CA GLU A 268 8.33 4.73 -23.25
C GLU A 268 9.58 3.85 -23.28
N GLN A 269 10.78 4.45 -23.14
CA GLN A 269 12.04 3.71 -23.11
C GLN A 269 12.10 2.77 -21.91
N ILE A 270 11.70 3.24 -20.72
CA ILE A 270 11.65 2.39 -19.51
C ILE A 270 10.70 1.21 -19.73
N GLY A 271 9.51 1.47 -20.29
CA GLY A 271 8.54 0.40 -20.58
C GLY A 271 9.08 -0.62 -21.58
N ASN A 272 9.70 -0.18 -22.65
CA ASN A 272 10.29 -1.07 -23.68
C ASN A 272 11.46 -1.89 -23.13
N ASP A 273 12.33 -1.29 -22.32
CA ASP A 273 13.44 -1.98 -21.68
C ASP A 273 12.94 -3.08 -20.73
N LEU A 274 11.90 -2.79 -19.91
CA LEU A 274 11.29 -3.79 -19.02
C LEU A 274 10.68 -4.94 -19.81
N VAL A 275 9.96 -4.67 -20.91
CA VAL A 275 9.41 -5.72 -21.77
C VAL A 275 10.51 -6.61 -22.36
N ALA A 276 11.65 -6.03 -22.73
CA ALA A 276 12.80 -6.80 -23.25
C ALA A 276 13.47 -7.70 -22.20
N LEU A 277 13.33 -7.38 -20.92
CA LEU A 277 13.85 -8.17 -19.79
C LEU A 277 12.91 -9.31 -19.36
N ILE A 278 11.62 -9.27 -19.69
CA ILE A 278 10.67 -10.34 -19.36
C ILE A 278 11.03 -11.59 -20.18
N ARG A 279 11.33 -12.69 -19.50
CA ARG A 279 11.75 -13.97 -20.07
C ARG A 279 10.87 -15.11 -19.58
#